data_b0708083db8815771e307946597be88f
#
_entry.id   b0708083db8815771e307946597be88f
#
_cell.length_a   1.000
_cell.length_b   1.000
_cell.length_c   1.000
_cell.angle_alpha   90.00
_cell.angle_beta   90.00
_cell.angle_gamma   90.00
#
_symmetry.space_group_name_H-M   'P 1'
#
loop_
_entity.id
_entity.type
_entity.pdbx_description
1 polymer ?
#
loop_
_entity_poly.entity_id
_entity_poly.type
_entity_poly.pdbx_seq_one_letter_code
_entity_poly.pdbx_strand_id
1 'polypeptide(L)'
;VRGQAQARRALEVAAAGGHNVLMVGSPGAGKTMLARRLATILPPLSRDESLEVTQLHSVAGLLEGGLIRERPFRSPHHTVSPAALLGGGTAFLRPGEVSLAHHGVLFLDEFTEFRRDAVEGLRQPLEDGRVVVTRMVGSVVFPSRFTLVAAANPCPCGFAGDVVRRCSCREDRLQTYTAKLTGPLLDRVGLSLIAHRGYS
;
A
#
# COMPACT_ATOMS: atom_id res chain seq x y z
N VAL A 1 -11.04 -13.56 -10.22
CA VAL A 1 -9.93 -14.40 -9.69
C VAL A 1 -10.44 -15.82 -9.54
N ARG A 2 -9.81 -16.78 -10.19
CA ARG A 2 -10.09 -18.22 -10.00
C ARG A 2 -9.04 -18.76 -9.01
N GLY A 3 -9.43 -19.70 -8.13
CA GLY A 3 -8.56 -20.19 -7.05
C GLY A 3 -8.38 -19.20 -5.90
N GLN A 4 -7.44 -19.51 -5.00
CA GLN A 4 -7.05 -18.65 -3.85
C GLN A 4 -8.24 -18.22 -2.95
N ALA A 5 -9.10 -19.17 -2.59
CA ALA A 5 -10.34 -18.88 -1.84
C ALA A 5 -10.07 -18.12 -0.54
N GLN A 6 -9.02 -18.48 0.19
CA GLN A 6 -8.63 -17.80 1.44
C GLN A 6 -8.21 -16.36 1.20
N ALA A 7 -7.38 -16.09 0.17
CA ALA A 7 -6.95 -14.74 -0.15
C ALA A 7 -8.12 -13.88 -0.61
N ARG A 8 -9.05 -14.43 -1.41
CA ARG A 8 -10.27 -13.72 -1.81
C ARG A 8 -11.11 -13.36 -0.58
N ARG A 9 -11.35 -14.33 0.31
CA ARG A 9 -12.14 -14.09 1.53
C ARG A 9 -11.49 -13.04 2.43
N ALA A 10 -10.17 -13.07 2.59
CA ALA A 10 -9.45 -12.06 3.35
C ALA A 10 -9.60 -10.65 2.74
N LEU A 11 -9.56 -10.52 1.39
CA LEU A 11 -9.79 -9.24 0.72
C LEU A 11 -11.23 -8.75 0.84
N GLU A 12 -12.23 -9.63 0.82
CA GLU A 12 -13.63 -9.26 1.08
C GLU A 12 -13.79 -8.71 2.50
N VAL A 13 -13.19 -9.35 3.50
CA VAL A 13 -13.19 -8.88 4.90
C VAL A 13 -12.45 -7.55 5.01
N ALA A 14 -11.30 -7.41 4.35
CA ALA A 14 -10.55 -6.16 4.32
C ALA A 14 -11.37 -5.01 3.71
N ALA A 15 -12.05 -5.27 2.60
CA ALA A 15 -12.88 -4.28 1.93
C ALA A 15 -14.08 -3.85 2.81
N ALA A 16 -14.71 -4.81 3.49
CA ALA A 16 -15.88 -4.54 4.34
C ALA A 16 -15.51 -3.79 5.62
N GLY A 17 -14.34 -4.09 6.21
CA GLY A 17 -13.89 -3.51 7.48
C GLY A 17 -12.88 -2.36 7.33
N GLY A 18 -12.46 -2.00 6.13
CA GLY A 18 -11.41 -1.00 5.93
C GLY A 18 -10.05 -1.43 6.50
N HIS A 19 -9.77 -2.74 6.53
CA HIS A 19 -8.55 -3.25 7.12
C HIS A 19 -7.36 -3.16 6.19
N ASN A 20 -6.21 -2.78 6.74
CA ASN A 20 -4.93 -2.88 6.05
C ASN A 20 -4.52 -4.36 5.90
N VAL A 21 -3.84 -4.68 4.81
CA VAL A 21 -3.53 -6.06 4.42
C VAL A 21 -2.04 -6.24 4.16
N LEU A 22 -1.43 -7.27 4.74
CA LEU A 22 -0.11 -7.77 4.36
C LEU A 22 -0.27 -9.09 3.60
N MET A 23 0.22 -9.14 2.37
CA MET A 23 0.26 -10.35 1.55
C MET A 23 1.69 -10.89 1.49
N VAL A 24 1.90 -12.09 2.00
CA VAL A 24 3.19 -12.78 1.89
C VAL A 24 3.03 -13.99 0.97
N GLY A 25 3.92 -14.13 -0.01
CA GLY A 25 3.85 -15.27 -0.93
C GLY A 25 4.95 -15.26 -1.98
N SER A 26 5.21 -16.43 -2.56
CA SER A 26 6.26 -16.62 -3.57
C SER A 26 6.05 -15.70 -4.79
N PRO A 27 7.11 -15.39 -5.56
CA PRO A 27 6.98 -14.69 -6.82
C PRO A 27 5.98 -15.39 -7.75
N GLY A 28 5.10 -14.62 -8.39
CA GLY A 28 4.06 -15.18 -9.27
C GLY A 28 2.82 -15.72 -8.54
N ALA A 29 2.68 -15.55 -7.22
CA ALA A 29 1.47 -15.93 -6.48
C ALA A 29 0.25 -15.02 -6.74
N GLY A 30 0.38 -14.00 -7.60
CA GLY A 30 -0.74 -13.13 -7.96
C GLY A 30 -1.03 -11.99 -6.97
N LYS A 31 -0.10 -11.65 -6.08
CA LYS A 31 -0.27 -10.59 -5.06
C LYS A 31 -0.72 -9.25 -5.65
N THR A 32 -0.03 -8.78 -6.69
CA THR A 32 -0.36 -7.53 -7.38
C THR A 32 -1.74 -7.56 -8.02
N MET A 33 -2.13 -8.70 -8.62
CA MET A 33 -3.46 -8.88 -9.18
C MET A 33 -4.54 -8.83 -8.09
N LEU A 34 -4.30 -9.48 -6.95
CA LEU A 34 -5.20 -9.45 -5.80
C LEU A 34 -5.36 -8.04 -5.24
N ALA A 35 -4.25 -7.30 -5.07
CA ALA A 35 -4.29 -5.91 -4.60
C ALA A 35 -5.14 -5.01 -5.51
N ARG A 36 -4.98 -5.12 -6.83
CA ARG A 36 -5.80 -4.35 -7.79
C ARG A 36 -7.28 -4.70 -7.68
N ARG A 37 -7.62 -5.97 -7.38
CA ARG A 37 -9.02 -6.39 -7.20
C ARG A 37 -9.64 -5.83 -5.93
N LEU A 38 -8.86 -5.55 -4.88
CA LEU A 38 -9.39 -4.90 -3.68
C LEU A 38 -10.05 -3.55 -4.03
N ALA A 39 -9.40 -2.70 -4.81
CA ALA A 39 -9.98 -1.43 -5.22
C ALA A 39 -11.33 -1.58 -5.95
N THR A 40 -11.54 -2.68 -6.67
CA THR A 40 -12.78 -2.91 -7.43
C THR A 40 -13.94 -3.45 -6.60
N ILE A 41 -13.70 -3.90 -5.38
CA ILE A 41 -14.74 -4.42 -4.47
C ILE A 41 -15.03 -3.46 -3.32
N LEU A 42 -14.28 -2.36 -3.19
CA LEU A 42 -14.63 -1.28 -2.26
C LEU A 42 -15.94 -0.61 -2.68
N PRO A 43 -16.74 -0.10 -1.73
CA PRO A 43 -17.93 0.69 -2.07
C PRO A 43 -17.58 1.87 -2.99
N PRO A 44 -18.48 2.30 -3.88
CA PRO A 44 -18.23 3.48 -4.71
C PRO A 44 -17.96 4.72 -3.85
N LEU A 45 -17.23 5.69 -4.39
CA LEU A 45 -17.02 6.98 -3.72
C LEU A 45 -18.38 7.68 -3.51
N SER A 46 -18.60 8.23 -2.33
CA SER A 46 -19.67 9.20 -2.12
C SER A 46 -19.35 10.49 -2.92
N ARG A 47 -20.33 11.40 -3.01
CA ARG A 47 -20.11 12.68 -3.69
C ARG A 47 -19.01 13.50 -3.01
N ASP A 48 -19.01 13.53 -1.69
CA ASP A 48 -18.03 14.30 -0.90
C ASP A 48 -16.63 13.69 -1.01
N GLU A 49 -16.50 12.35 -0.88
CA GLU A 49 -15.24 11.63 -1.14
C GLU A 49 -14.70 11.90 -2.55
N SER A 50 -15.58 11.91 -3.55
CA SER A 50 -15.23 12.18 -4.95
C SER A 50 -14.70 13.61 -5.14
N LEU A 51 -15.27 14.58 -4.44
CA LEU A 51 -14.80 15.96 -4.43
C LEU A 51 -13.41 16.08 -3.78
N GLU A 52 -13.22 15.46 -2.61
CA GLU A 52 -11.92 15.47 -1.91
C GLU A 52 -10.81 14.85 -2.78
N VAL A 53 -11.07 13.70 -3.39
CA VAL A 53 -10.13 13.03 -4.30
C VAL A 53 -9.81 13.91 -5.51
N THR A 54 -10.85 14.51 -6.11
CA THR A 54 -10.68 15.39 -7.29
C THR A 54 -9.83 16.61 -6.96
N GLN A 55 -10.05 17.25 -5.81
CA GLN A 55 -9.25 18.38 -5.35
C GLN A 55 -7.77 18.01 -5.18
N LEU A 56 -7.48 16.87 -4.54
CA LEU A 56 -6.11 16.39 -4.36
C LEU A 56 -5.40 16.15 -5.70
N HIS A 57 -6.07 15.49 -6.63
CA HIS A 57 -5.51 15.24 -7.96
C HIS A 57 -5.34 16.53 -8.78
N SER A 58 -6.24 17.50 -8.62
CA SER A 58 -6.12 18.82 -9.23
C SER A 58 -4.90 19.59 -8.70
N VAL A 59 -4.71 19.64 -7.38
CA VAL A 59 -3.54 20.27 -6.74
C VAL A 59 -2.23 19.59 -7.16
N ALA A 60 -2.26 18.28 -7.38
CA ALA A 60 -1.11 17.53 -7.87
C ALA A 60 -0.83 17.76 -9.37
N GLY A 61 -1.76 18.36 -10.12
CA GLY A 61 -1.66 18.52 -11.57
C GLY A 61 -1.93 17.22 -12.35
N LEU A 62 -2.67 16.28 -11.75
CA LEU A 62 -2.98 14.96 -12.31
C LEU A 62 -4.44 14.83 -12.77
N LEU A 63 -5.22 15.90 -12.68
CA LEU A 63 -6.62 15.88 -13.09
C LEU A 63 -6.72 16.10 -14.61
N GLU A 64 -7.20 15.08 -15.32
CA GLU A 64 -7.43 15.14 -16.76
C GLU A 64 -8.77 15.82 -17.13
N GLY A 65 -9.66 16.02 -16.16
CA GLY A 65 -10.95 16.68 -16.29
C GLY A 65 -12.09 15.96 -15.57
N GLY A 66 -13.09 16.72 -15.17
CA GLY A 66 -14.28 16.22 -14.50
C GLY A 66 -14.05 15.69 -13.08
N LEU A 67 -15.07 15.06 -12.54
CA LEU A 67 -15.07 14.51 -11.18
C LEU A 67 -14.56 13.07 -11.16
N ILE A 68 -13.59 12.78 -10.30
CA ILE A 68 -13.09 11.42 -10.11
C ILE A 68 -14.15 10.61 -9.37
N ARG A 69 -14.61 9.51 -9.97
CA ARG A 69 -15.66 8.65 -9.43
C ARG A 69 -15.18 7.28 -8.98
N GLU A 70 -13.97 6.91 -9.39
CA GLU A 70 -13.34 5.65 -9.02
C GLU A 70 -12.38 5.84 -7.86
N ARG A 71 -12.30 4.85 -6.97
CA ARG A 71 -11.34 4.88 -5.86
C ARG A 71 -9.92 4.81 -6.40
N PRO A 72 -9.04 5.74 -5.99
CA PRO A 72 -7.66 5.74 -6.43
C PRO A 72 -6.95 4.44 -6.06
N PHE A 73 -6.12 3.95 -6.98
CA PHE A 73 -5.17 2.87 -6.71
C PHE A 73 -3.77 3.38 -7.00
N ARG A 74 -2.99 3.61 -5.95
CA ARG A 74 -1.61 4.10 -6.05
C ARG A 74 -0.64 2.97 -5.76
N SER A 75 0.36 2.81 -6.62
CA SER A 75 1.37 1.75 -6.51
C SER A 75 2.75 2.34 -6.79
N PRO A 76 3.32 3.12 -5.87
CA PRO A 76 4.66 3.66 -6.04
C PRO A 76 5.70 2.55 -6.05
N HIS A 77 6.75 2.74 -6.83
CA HIS A 77 7.90 1.84 -6.84
C HIS A 77 8.66 1.93 -5.51
N HIS A 78 9.30 0.85 -5.06
CA HIS A 78 10.03 0.82 -3.79
C HIS A 78 11.19 1.83 -3.69
N THR A 79 11.68 2.35 -4.83
CA THR A 79 12.70 3.42 -4.88
C THR A 79 12.14 4.82 -4.65
N VAL A 80 10.84 4.96 -4.43
CA VAL A 80 10.18 6.25 -4.16
C VAL A 80 10.86 6.97 -2.99
N SER A 81 11.11 8.27 -3.13
CA SER A 81 11.64 9.08 -2.03
C SER A 81 10.57 9.31 -0.96
N PRO A 82 10.96 9.52 0.32
CA PRO A 82 9.99 9.90 1.37
C PRO A 82 9.16 11.14 1.00
N ALA A 83 9.75 12.12 0.33
CA ALA A 83 9.04 13.31 -0.11
C ALA A 83 8.02 13.02 -1.22
N ALA A 84 8.31 12.11 -2.13
CA ALA A 84 7.34 11.70 -3.15
C ALA A 84 6.23 10.82 -2.57
N LEU A 85 6.55 10.01 -1.55
CA LEU A 85 5.56 9.16 -0.88
C LEU A 85 4.62 9.98 0.01
N LEU A 86 5.17 10.85 0.88
CA LEU A 86 4.41 11.57 1.90
C LEU A 86 3.95 12.96 1.46
N GLY A 87 4.65 13.55 0.54
CA GLY A 87 4.44 14.91 0.08
C GLY A 87 5.66 15.81 0.32
N GLY A 88 5.77 16.82 -0.49
CA GLY A 88 6.92 17.71 -0.46
C GLY A 88 6.86 18.77 -1.53
N GLY A 89 8.01 19.38 -1.79
CA GLY A 89 8.18 20.45 -2.77
C GLY A 89 9.06 21.55 -2.21
N THR A 90 9.73 22.29 -3.09
CA THR A 90 10.58 23.43 -2.72
C THR A 90 9.87 24.76 -2.88
N ALA A 91 9.23 24.99 -4.03
CA ALA A 91 8.48 26.20 -4.33
C ALA A 91 6.99 26.07 -3.95
N PHE A 92 6.39 24.90 -4.22
CA PHE A 92 5.01 24.60 -3.90
C PHE A 92 4.92 23.27 -3.18
N LEU A 93 4.15 23.22 -2.08
CA LEU A 93 3.88 21.98 -1.35
C LEU A 93 2.86 21.16 -2.15
N ARG A 94 3.24 19.93 -2.48
CA ARG A 94 2.42 18.99 -3.26
C ARG A 94 2.07 17.76 -2.44
N PRO A 95 0.86 17.20 -2.63
CA PRO A 95 0.50 15.92 -2.03
C PRO A 95 1.40 14.80 -2.57
N GLY A 96 1.75 13.86 -1.71
CA GLY A 96 2.46 12.63 -2.07
C GLY A 96 1.51 11.49 -2.42
N GLU A 97 2.08 10.32 -2.72
CA GLU A 97 1.32 9.11 -3.09
C GLU A 97 0.30 8.70 -2.03
N VAL A 98 0.59 8.93 -0.73
CA VAL A 98 -0.36 8.63 0.36
C VAL A 98 -1.61 9.48 0.29
N SER A 99 -1.48 10.77 -0.08
CA SER A 99 -2.62 11.66 -0.25
C SER A 99 -3.34 11.42 -1.58
N LEU A 100 -2.60 11.05 -2.62
CA LEU A 100 -3.20 10.65 -3.90
C LEU A 100 -3.95 9.31 -3.82
N ALA A 101 -3.67 8.49 -2.79
CA ALA A 101 -4.43 7.27 -2.48
C ALA A 101 -5.66 7.52 -1.59
N HIS A 102 -5.96 8.78 -1.25
CA HIS A 102 -7.07 9.14 -0.37
C HIS A 102 -8.39 8.53 -0.83
N HIS A 103 -9.14 7.93 0.11
CA HIS A 103 -10.36 7.14 -0.14
C HIS A 103 -10.18 5.94 -1.08
N GLY A 104 -8.93 5.51 -1.30
CA GLY A 104 -8.58 4.41 -2.18
C GLY A 104 -7.60 3.42 -1.55
N VAL A 105 -6.71 2.89 -2.37
CA VAL A 105 -5.74 1.88 -1.99
C VAL A 105 -4.32 2.37 -2.27
N LEU A 106 -3.47 2.30 -1.26
CA LEU A 106 -2.02 2.41 -1.40
C LEU A 106 -1.41 1.01 -1.41
N PHE A 107 -0.89 0.60 -2.55
CA PHE A 107 -0.27 -0.70 -2.72
C PHE A 107 1.26 -0.58 -2.73
N LEU A 108 1.92 -1.23 -1.78
CA LEU A 108 3.37 -1.29 -1.68
C LEU A 108 3.83 -2.70 -2.06
N ASP A 109 4.19 -2.90 -3.33
CA ASP A 109 4.80 -4.15 -3.79
C ASP A 109 6.27 -4.22 -3.35
N GLU A 110 6.77 -5.42 -3.11
CA GLU A 110 8.14 -5.62 -2.59
C GLU A 110 8.40 -4.78 -1.32
N PHE A 111 7.46 -4.79 -0.40
CA PHE A 111 7.45 -3.95 0.81
C PHE A 111 8.79 -3.93 1.57
N THR A 112 9.50 -5.05 1.62
CA THR A 112 10.80 -5.17 2.29
C THR A 112 11.94 -4.42 1.62
N GLU A 113 11.74 -3.96 0.38
CA GLU A 113 12.73 -3.20 -0.40
C GLU A 113 12.57 -1.68 -0.26
N PHE A 114 11.45 -1.23 0.32
CA PHE A 114 11.27 0.19 0.59
C PHE A 114 12.27 0.70 1.63
N ARG A 115 12.67 1.94 1.48
CA ARG A 115 13.51 2.64 2.45
C ARG A 115 12.79 2.72 3.80
N ARG A 116 13.52 2.48 4.87
CA ARG A 116 13.00 2.48 6.24
C ARG A 116 12.34 3.81 6.61
N ASP A 117 12.96 4.94 6.26
CA ASP A 117 12.44 6.28 6.54
C ASP A 117 11.10 6.56 5.80
N ALA A 118 10.96 6.05 4.57
CA ALA A 118 9.70 6.15 3.82
C ALA A 118 8.58 5.32 4.49
N VAL A 119 8.90 4.10 4.90
CA VAL A 119 7.94 3.20 5.58
C VAL A 119 7.53 3.75 6.95
N GLU A 120 8.49 4.22 7.76
CA GLU A 120 8.21 4.83 9.06
C GLU A 120 7.32 6.07 8.95
N GLY A 121 7.48 6.85 7.87
CA GLY A 121 6.65 8.02 7.60
C GLY A 121 5.16 7.70 7.34
N LEU A 122 4.81 6.45 7.03
CA LEU A 122 3.41 6.02 6.86
C LEU A 122 2.64 5.89 8.17
N ARG A 123 3.32 5.88 9.33
CA ARG A 123 2.66 5.70 10.63
C ARG A 123 1.63 6.79 10.90
N GLN A 124 2.03 8.06 10.77
CA GLN A 124 1.13 9.18 11.00
C GLN A 124 -0.07 9.19 10.05
N PRO A 125 0.10 9.05 8.72
CA PRO A 125 -1.04 8.93 7.81
C PRO A 125 -2.04 7.83 8.15
N LEU A 126 -1.54 6.66 8.59
CA LEU A 126 -2.38 5.53 8.96
C LEU A 126 -3.13 5.74 10.29
N GLU A 127 -2.56 6.52 11.20
CA GLU A 127 -3.19 6.86 12.49
C GLU A 127 -4.19 8.02 12.35
N ASP A 128 -3.74 9.11 11.74
CA ASP A 128 -4.45 10.38 11.74
C ASP A 128 -5.33 10.58 10.49
N GLY A 129 -5.14 9.78 9.44
CA GLY A 129 -5.80 9.96 8.14
C GLY A 129 -5.39 11.24 7.42
N ARG A 130 -4.23 11.80 7.75
CA ARG A 130 -3.69 13.04 7.18
C ARG A 130 -2.17 13.07 7.23
N VAL A 131 -1.57 13.84 6.34
CA VAL A 131 -0.13 14.14 6.32
C VAL A 131 0.08 15.61 6.51
N VAL A 132 1.00 15.98 7.39
CA VAL A 132 1.47 17.35 7.56
C VAL A 132 2.80 17.52 6.83
N VAL A 133 2.81 18.32 5.79
CA VAL A 133 4.02 18.65 5.02
C VAL A 133 4.51 20.03 5.42
N THR A 134 5.62 20.08 6.14
CA THR A 134 6.24 21.33 6.60
C THR A 134 7.54 21.59 5.84
N ARG A 135 7.71 22.79 5.33
CA ARG A 135 8.93 23.29 4.68
C ARG A 135 9.13 24.77 5.07
N MET A 136 10.23 25.35 4.64
CA MET A 136 10.50 26.79 4.89
C MET A 136 9.40 27.70 4.36
N VAL A 137 8.73 27.33 3.29
CA VAL A 137 7.62 28.08 2.67
C VAL A 137 6.29 27.97 3.43
N GLY A 138 6.20 27.10 4.44
CA GLY A 138 4.99 26.91 5.23
C GLY A 138 4.67 25.45 5.56
N SER A 139 3.46 25.24 6.07
CA SER A 139 2.92 23.94 6.41
C SER A 139 1.55 23.75 5.77
N VAL A 140 1.33 22.61 5.15
CA VAL A 140 0.05 22.22 4.55
C VAL A 140 -0.35 20.84 5.05
N VAL A 141 -1.63 20.67 5.34
CA VAL A 141 -2.21 19.39 5.73
C VAL A 141 -2.95 18.78 4.54
N PHE A 142 -2.56 17.59 4.13
CA PHE A 142 -3.24 16.84 3.10
C PHE A 142 -3.99 15.66 3.72
N PRO A 143 -5.26 15.40 3.37
CA PRO A 143 -5.96 14.20 3.79
C PRO A 143 -5.32 12.95 3.16
N SER A 144 -5.34 11.84 3.91
CA SER A 144 -4.70 10.58 3.51
C SER A 144 -5.35 9.35 4.14
N ARG A 145 -6.68 9.26 4.04
CA ARG A 145 -7.44 8.07 4.47
C ARG A 145 -7.40 7.05 3.35
N PHE A 146 -6.62 6.00 3.50
CA PHE A 146 -6.45 4.95 2.48
C PHE A 146 -6.39 3.58 3.13
N THR A 147 -6.66 2.53 2.35
CA THR A 147 -6.37 1.15 2.74
C THR A 147 -4.96 0.80 2.29
N LEU A 148 -4.09 0.46 3.24
CA LEU A 148 -2.75 -0.03 2.94
C LEU A 148 -2.80 -1.50 2.53
N VAL A 149 -2.22 -1.81 1.39
CA VAL A 149 -1.93 -3.19 0.96
C VAL A 149 -0.45 -3.33 0.74
N ALA A 150 0.23 -4.07 1.61
CA ALA A 150 1.64 -4.39 1.46
C ALA A 150 1.81 -5.80 0.89
N ALA A 151 2.73 -5.99 -0.02
CA ALA A 151 3.09 -7.30 -0.55
C ALA A 151 4.58 -7.58 -0.35
N ALA A 152 4.89 -8.77 0.11
CA ALA A 152 6.26 -9.22 0.33
C ALA A 152 6.46 -10.66 -0.14
N ASN A 153 7.70 -11.02 -0.39
CA ASN A 153 8.09 -12.41 -0.54
C ASN A 153 8.30 -13.03 0.87
N PRO A 154 8.23 -14.35 1.01
CA PRO A 154 8.42 -15.00 2.31
C PRO A 154 9.89 -14.97 2.80
N CYS A 155 10.83 -14.69 1.91
CA CYS A 155 12.27 -14.60 2.21
C CYS A 155 12.99 -13.89 1.05
N PRO A 156 14.29 -13.55 1.18
CA PRO A 156 15.05 -12.90 0.12
C PRO A 156 15.09 -13.66 -1.21
N CYS A 157 15.14 -14.99 -1.21
CA CYS A 157 15.06 -15.77 -2.45
C CYS A 157 13.62 -15.99 -2.95
N GLY A 158 12.60 -15.70 -2.12
CA GLY A 158 11.18 -15.81 -2.45
C GLY A 158 10.54 -17.19 -2.25
N PHE A 159 11.28 -18.18 -1.76
CA PHE A 159 10.82 -19.59 -1.77
C PHE A 159 10.76 -20.25 -0.38
N ALA A 160 10.80 -19.51 0.72
CA ALA A 160 10.56 -20.09 2.04
C ALA A 160 9.12 -20.61 2.12
N GLY A 161 8.96 -21.89 2.46
CA GLY A 161 7.67 -22.57 2.49
C GLY A 161 7.07 -22.93 1.13
N ASP A 162 7.79 -22.70 0.02
CA ASP A 162 7.34 -23.10 -1.32
C ASP A 162 7.48 -24.63 -1.47
N VAL A 163 6.44 -25.28 -2.02
CA VAL A 163 6.40 -26.75 -2.18
C VAL A 163 7.19 -27.25 -3.40
N VAL A 164 7.52 -26.37 -4.34
CA VAL A 164 8.21 -26.73 -5.59
C VAL A 164 9.69 -26.39 -5.53
N ARG A 165 10.03 -25.26 -4.92
CA ARG A 165 11.41 -24.75 -4.85
C ARG A 165 11.86 -24.64 -3.41
N ARG A 166 13.03 -25.19 -3.10
CA ARG A 166 13.63 -25.05 -1.78
C ARG A 166 14.21 -23.66 -1.58
N CYS A 167 14.01 -23.11 -0.39
CA CYS A 167 14.68 -21.91 0.04
C CYS A 167 16.19 -22.13 0.16
N SER A 168 16.98 -21.22 -0.40
CA SER A 168 18.45 -21.21 -0.33
C SER A 168 19.03 -20.15 0.59
N CYS A 169 18.19 -19.46 1.36
CA CYS A 169 18.61 -18.38 2.24
C CYS A 169 19.31 -18.94 3.48
N ARG A 170 20.38 -18.24 3.90
CA ARG A 170 21.04 -18.49 5.18
C ARG A 170 20.18 -17.94 6.32
N GLU A 171 20.30 -18.53 7.49
CA GLU A 171 19.52 -18.23 8.70
C GLU A 171 19.65 -16.73 9.09
N ASP A 172 20.86 -16.18 9.09
CA ASP A 172 21.14 -14.78 9.39
C ASP A 172 20.35 -13.81 8.46
N ARG A 173 20.31 -14.15 7.16
CA ARG A 173 19.53 -13.38 6.18
C ARG A 173 18.05 -13.51 6.37
N LEU A 174 17.54 -14.69 6.75
CA LEU A 174 16.14 -14.92 7.05
C LEU A 174 15.70 -14.07 8.24
N GLN A 175 16.47 -14.07 9.33
CA GLN A 175 16.18 -13.28 10.52
C GLN A 175 16.13 -11.78 10.21
N THR A 176 17.14 -11.25 9.50
CA THR A 176 17.18 -9.85 9.08
C THR A 176 15.99 -9.48 8.18
N TYR A 177 15.59 -10.37 7.29
CA TYR A 177 14.46 -10.15 6.39
C TYR A 177 13.13 -10.18 7.14
N THR A 178 12.94 -11.17 8.01
CA THR A 178 11.72 -11.31 8.81
C THR A 178 11.54 -10.11 9.75
N ALA A 179 12.62 -9.54 10.28
CA ALA A 179 12.56 -8.34 11.09
C ALA A 179 11.99 -7.12 10.33
N LYS A 180 12.09 -7.08 9.00
CA LYS A 180 11.42 -6.05 8.18
C LYS A 180 9.91 -6.27 8.04
N LEU A 181 9.46 -7.52 8.23
CA LEU A 181 8.03 -7.91 8.21
C LEU A 181 7.40 -7.91 9.61
N THR A 182 8.13 -7.45 10.61
CA THR A 182 7.67 -7.22 11.97
C THR A 182 8.01 -5.79 12.34
N GLY A 183 7.10 -5.09 13.00
CA GLY A 183 7.37 -3.73 13.44
C GLY A 183 6.14 -2.86 13.52
N PRO A 184 6.26 -1.65 14.10
CA PRO A 184 5.11 -0.82 14.49
C PRO A 184 4.15 -0.45 13.35
N LEU A 185 4.61 -0.43 12.10
CA LEU A 185 3.72 -0.20 10.96
C LEU A 185 2.84 -1.43 10.70
N LEU A 186 3.44 -2.63 10.79
CA LEU A 186 2.73 -3.88 10.50
C LEU A 186 1.83 -4.32 11.66
N ASP A 187 2.06 -3.82 12.88
CA ASP A 187 1.14 -3.97 14.01
C ASP A 187 -0.24 -3.31 13.72
N ARG A 188 -0.28 -2.39 12.76
CA ARG A 188 -1.50 -1.74 12.25
C ARG A 188 -2.14 -2.44 11.07
N VAL A 189 -1.54 -3.52 10.61
CA VAL A 189 -2.11 -4.37 9.57
C VAL A 189 -3.08 -5.34 10.24
N GLY A 190 -4.37 -5.12 10.02
CA GLY A 190 -5.43 -5.94 10.62
C GLY A 190 -5.52 -7.35 10.05
N LEU A 191 -4.98 -7.58 8.85
CA LEU A 191 -5.05 -8.86 8.15
C LEU A 191 -3.72 -9.22 7.51
N SER A 192 -3.16 -10.36 7.91
CA SER A 192 -2.03 -10.99 7.21
C SER A 192 -2.52 -12.23 6.48
N LEU A 193 -2.18 -12.33 5.19
CA LEU A 193 -2.54 -13.48 4.38
C LEU A 193 -1.32 -14.05 3.66
N ILE A 194 -1.31 -15.38 3.54
CA ILE A 194 -0.32 -16.10 2.75
C ILE A 194 -0.92 -16.38 1.38
N ALA A 195 -0.32 -15.81 0.34
CA ALA A 195 -0.71 -16.08 -1.04
C ALA A 195 0.09 -17.27 -1.57
N HIS A 196 -0.60 -18.36 -1.87
CA HIS A 196 0.01 -19.53 -2.48
C HIS A 196 -0.03 -19.45 -3.99
N ARG A 197 0.91 -20.10 -4.69
CA ARG A 197 0.75 -20.36 -6.11
C ARG A 197 -0.49 -21.24 -6.31
N GLY A 198 -1.49 -20.73 -7.01
CA GLY A 198 -2.60 -21.56 -7.45
C GLY A 198 -2.09 -22.55 -8.47
N TYR A 199 -2.14 -23.83 -8.15
CA TYR A 199 -2.07 -24.88 -9.17
C TYR A 199 -3.46 -24.93 -9.81
N SER A 200 -3.53 -24.61 -11.10
CA SER A 200 -4.66 -24.90 -11.98
C SER A 200 -4.65 -26.35 -12.38
#